data_3ef3831a82e483ec926f7cccdcf347b1
#
_entry.id   3ef3831a82e483ec926f7cccdcf347b1
#
_cell.length_a   1.000
_cell.length_b   1.000
_cell.length_c   1.000
_cell.angle_alpha   90.00
_cell.angle_beta   90.00
_cell.angle_gamma   90.00
#
_symmetry.space_group_name_H-M   'P 1'
#
loop_
_entity.id
_entity.type
_entity.pdbx_description
1 polymer ?
#
loop_
_entity_poly.entity_id
_entity_poly.type
_entity_poly.pdbx_seq_one_letter_code
_entity_poly.pdbx_strand_id
1 'polypeptide(L)'
;MSNKKLDSLIQQTENYLECWKQFNNFINLARGKKFGPEDENQFLEIKSVLVQELELILASIEVGSPTKEEIHGLIGNAPSLRYLGEMSEGALRNVENQWHKIYIGWHAILGQLKVQQTVTEPKSSFAGLFERLARS
;
A
#
# COMPACT_ATOMS: atom_id res chain seq x y z
N MET A 1 -18.02 -15.69 -11.17
CA MET A 1 -18.38 -16.20 -9.96
C MET A 1 -17.37 -16.01 -8.91
N SER A 2 -16.33 -16.76 -8.90
CA SER A 2 -15.26 -16.58 -7.94
C SER A 2 -14.66 -15.19 -8.03
N ASN A 3 -14.94 -14.49 -9.11
CA ASN A 3 -14.33 -13.20 -9.40
C ASN A 3 -14.77 -12.07 -8.50
N LYS A 4 -15.95 -12.16 -7.90
CA LYS A 4 -16.40 -11.11 -7.00
C LYS A 4 -15.50 -10.95 -5.80
N LYS A 5 -15.04 -12.06 -5.26
CA LYS A 5 -14.14 -12.05 -4.11
C LYS A 5 -12.79 -11.46 -4.50
N LEU A 6 -12.29 -11.85 -5.66
CA LEU A 6 -11.02 -11.36 -6.18
C LEU A 6 -11.11 -9.87 -6.53
N ASP A 7 -12.21 -9.46 -7.18
CA ASP A 7 -12.43 -8.05 -7.51
C ASP A 7 -12.45 -7.19 -6.26
N SER A 8 -13.10 -7.68 -5.22
CA SER A 8 -13.17 -6.99 -3.94
C SER A 8 -11.79 -6.86 -3.31
N LEU A 9 -10.99 -7.92 -3.39
CA LEU A 9 -9.64 -7.91 -2.85
C LEU A 9 -8.75 -6.94 -3.62
N ILE A 10 -8.88 -6.89 -4.94
CA ILE A 10 -8.15 -5.94 -5.76
C ILE A 10 -8.49 -4.51 -5.37
N GLN A 11 -9.79 -4.22 -5.23
CA GLN A 11 -10.24 -2.90 -4.82
C GLN A 11 -9.72 -2.54 -3.45
N GLN A 12 -9.75 -3.48 -2.52
CA GLN A 12 -9.24 -3.28 -1.17
C GLN A 12 -7.74 -2.98 -1.18
N THR A 13 -7.00 -3.71 -2.02
CA THR A 13 -5.55 -3.51 -2.14
C THR A 13 -5.24 -2.15 -2.76
N GLU A 14 -6.01 -1.73 -3.75
CA GLU A 14 -5.85 -0.40 -4.35
C GLU A 14 -6.10 0.70 -3.33
N ASN A 15 -7.14 0.55 -2.52
CA ASN A 15 -7.43 1.52 -1.46
C ASN A 15 -6.32 1.55 -0.41
N TYR A 16 -5.77 0.39 -0.10
CA TYR A 16 -4.67 0.26 0.83
C TYR A 16 -3.43 1.00 0.31
N LEU A 17 -3.13 0.85 -0.98
CA LEU A 17 -2.02 1.57 -1.60
C LEU A 17 -2.23 3.08 -1.54
N GLU A 18 -3.47 3.53 -1.65
CA GLU A 18 -3.77 4.95 -1.53
C GLU A 18 -3.43 5.46 -0.13
N CYS A 19 -3.71 4.66 0.89
CA CYS A 19 -3.33 5.00 2.26
C CYS A 19 -1.81 5.09 2.42
N TRP A 20 -1.06 4.21 1.77
CA TRP A 20 0.40 4.26 1.80
C TRP A 20 0.94 5.51 1.09
N LYS A 21 0.28 5.95 0.02
CA LYS A 21 0.65 7.22 -0.62
C LYS A 21 0.48 8.38 0.34
N GLN A 22 -0.63 8.40 1.06
CA GLN A 22 -0.89 9.46 2.04
C GLN A 22 0.13 9.43 3.16
N PHE A 23 0.55 8.23 3.57
CA PHE A 23 1.61 8.10 4.57
C PHE A 23 2.88 8.82 4.11
N ASN A 24 3.27 8.63 2.85
CA ASN A 24 4.44 9.30 2.30
C ASN A 24 4.26 10.81 2.26
N ASN A 25 3.05 11.27 1.93
CA ASN A 25 2.75 12.71 1.94
C ASN A 25 2.96 13.29 3.33
N PHE A 26 2.59 12.54 4.37
CA PHE A 26 2.81 12.98 5.74
C PHE A 26 4.29 13.02 6.10
N ILE A 27 5.09 12.08 5.59
CA ILE A 27 6.54 12.13 5.80
C ILE A 27 7.09 13.44 5.22
N ASN A 28 6.65 13.81 4.02
CA ASN A 28 7.08 15.05 3.39
C ASN A 28 6.60 16.28 4.16
N LEU A 29 5.39 16.21 4.70
CA LEU A 29 4.85 17.28 5.53
C LEU A 29 5.70 17.47 6.79
N ALA A 30 6.09 16.38 7.42
CA ALA A 30 6.96 16.40 8.59
C ALA A 30 8.33 16.97 8.25
N ARG A 31 8.85 16.62 7.07
CA ARG A 31 10.14 17.16 6.61
C ARG A 31 10.09 18.68 6.50
N GLY A 32 8.97 19.21 6.04
CA GLY A 32 8.78 20.66 5.93
C GLY A 32 8.54 21.35 7.25
N LYS A 33 8.25 20.58 8.30
CA LYS A 33 7.99 21.08 9.65
C LYS A 33 6.83 22.06 9.72
N LYS A 34 5.87 21.93 8.80
CA LYS A 34 4.71 22.81 8.72
C LYS A 34 3.44 21.96 8.85
N PHE A 35 3.18 21.49 10.05
CA PHE A 35 1.99 20.71 10.33
C PHE A 35 1.38 21.13 11.65
N GLY A 36 0.08 20.94 11.76
CA GLY A 36 -0.65 21.28 12.97
C GLY A 36 -1.28 20.05 13.62
N PRO A 37 -2.06 20.28 14.70
CA PRO A 37 -2.71 19.18 15.41
C PRO A 37 -3.64 18.33 14.54
N GLU A 38 -4.29 18.97 13.57
CA GLU A 38 -5.19 18.25 12.67
C GLU A 38 -4.42 17.28 11.79
N ASP A 39 -3.27 17.70 11.28
CA ASP A 39 -2.40 16.84 10.49
C ASP A 39 -1.93 15.65 11.32
N GLU A 40 -1.56 15.91 12.57
CA GLU A 40 -1.15 14.86 13.50
C GLU A 40 -2.26 13.81 13.68
N ASN A 41 -3.49 14.27 13.88
CA ASN A 41 -4.63 13.39 14.04
C ASN A 41 -4.88 12.55 12.79
N GLN A 42 -4.80 13.16 11.63
CA GLN A 42 -4.97 12.46 10.37
C GLN A 42 -3.88 11.43 10.14
N PHE A 43 -2.65 11.76 10.51
CA PHE A 43 -1.54 10.82 10.40
C PHE A 43 -1.75 9.59 11.28
N LEU A 44 -2.18 9.81 12.52
CA LEU A 44 -2.46 8.71 13.44
C LEU A 44 -3.61 7.84 12.93
N GLU A 45 -4.61 8.46 12.31
CA GLU A 45 -5.74 7.75 11.73
C GLU A 45 -5.28 6.87 10.55
N ILE A 46 -4.45 7.41 9.66
CA ILE A 46 -3.90 6.65 8.54
C ILE A 46 -3.11 5.44 9.06
N LYS A 47 -2.31 5.63 10.08
CA LYS A 47 -1.55 4.53 10.69
C LYS A 47 -2.47 3.42 11.20
N SER A 48 -3.56 3.82 11.83
CA SER A 48 -4.54 2.87 12.35
C SER A 48 -5.17 2.06 11.21
N VAL A 49 -5.55 2.74 10.13
CA VAL A 49 -6.12 2.09 8.95
C VAL A 49 -5.11 1.12 8.33
N LEU A 50 -3.85 1.55 8.23
CA LEU A 50 -2.81 0.70 7.64
C LEU A 50 -2.64 -0.60 8.42
N VAL A 51 -2.74 -0.56 9.74
CA VAL A 51 -2.62 -1.76 10.56
C VAL A 51 -3.86 -2.63 10.46
N GLN A 52 -5.05 -2.04 10.52
CA GLN A 52 -6.30 -2.78 10.47
C GLN A 52 -6.51 -3.46 9.12
N GLU A 53 -6.33 -2.71 8.04
CA GLU A 53 -6.55 -3.24 6.70
C GLU A 53 -5.53 -4.31 6.35
N LEU A 54 -4.32 -4.20 6.89
CA LEU A 54 -3.29 -5.21 6.68
C LEU A 54 -3.78 -6.59 7.10
N GLU A 55 -4.40 -6.69 8.28
CA GLU A 55 -4.89 -7.97 8.77
C GLU A 55 -5.95 -8.55 7.86
N LEU A 56 -6.85 -7.71 7.37
CA LEU A 56 -7.91 -8.14 6.47
C LEU A 56 -7.36 -8.66 5.14
N ILE A 57 -6.42 -7.92 4.58
CA ILE A 57 -5.82 -8.29 3.29
C ILE A 57 -4.99 -9.57 3.43
N LEU A 58 -4.17 -9.66 4.47
CA LEU A 58 -3.31 -10.83 4.68
C LEU A 58 -4.11 -12.10 4.90
N ALA A 59 -5.32 -11.98 5.44
CA ALA A 59 -6.20 -13.13 5.61
C ALA A 59 -6.68 -13.69 4.26
N SER A 60 -6.60 -12.89 3.21
CA SER A 60 -7.16 -13.24 1.90
C SER A 60 -6.11 -13.57 0.85
N ILE A 61 -4.84 -13.28 1.09
CA ILE A 61 -3.78 -13.55 0.12
C ILE A 61 -2.77 -14.54 0.68
N GLU A 62 -2.25 -15.37 -0.23
CA GLU A 62 -1.27 -16.39 0.15
C GLU A 62 0.12 -16.08 -0.37
N VAL A 63 0.26 -14.99 -1.08
CA VAL A 63 1.50 -14.68 -1.78
C VAL A 63 2.49 -13.98 -0.86
N GLY A 64 3.77 -14.16 -1.14
CA GLY A 64 4.81 -13.43 -0.45
C GLY A 64 4.57 -11.93 -0.56
N SER A 65 4.53 -11.26 0.54
CA SER A 65 4.19 -9.85 0.63
C SER A 65 5.20 -9.18 1.54
N PRO A 66 5.19 -7.84 1.63
CA PRO A 66 5.91 -7.20 2.72
C PRO A 66 5.45 -7.85 4.00
N THR A 67 6.38 -8.31 4.81
CA THR A 67 6.03 -9.04 6.01
C THR A 67 5.30 -8.11 6.98
N LYS A 68 4.50 -8.74 7.84
CA LYS A 68 3.83 -8.02 8.91
C LYS A 68 4.84 -7.25 9.75
N GLU A 69 5.97 -7.88 10.02
CA GLU A 69 7.04 -7.28 10.81
C GLU A 69 7.62 -6.04 10.14
N GLU A 70 7.79 -6.06 8.83
CA GLU A 70 8.30 -4.89 8.11
C GLU A 70 7.36 -3.71 8.24
N ILE A 71 6.06 -3.97 8.08
CA ILE A 71 5.05 -2.92 8.17
C ILE A 71 4.93 -2.39 9.58
N HIS A 72 4.87 -3.28 10.57
CA HIS A 72 4.81 -2.87 11.96
C HIS A 72 6.07 -2.11 12.37
N GLY A 73 7.23 -2.52 11.82
CA GLY A 73 8.48 -1.83 12.08
C GLY A 73 8.46 -0.40 11.56
N LEU A 74 7.97 -0.20 10.35
CA LEU A 74 7.85 1.14 9.79
C LEU A 74 6.88 2.00 10.59
N ILE A 75 5.71 1.45 10.91
CA ILE A 75 4.71 2.16 11.69
C ILE A 75 5.28 2.58 13.05
N GLY A 76 6.03 1.67 13.68
CA GLY A 76 6.68 1.94 14.96
C GLY A 76 7.78 2.99 14.88
N ASN A 77 8.45 3.08 13.74
CA ASN A 77 9.50 4.08 13.52
C ASN A 77 8.94 5.46 13.19
N ALA A 78 7.64 5.56 12.99
CA ALA A 78 6.96 6.81 12.68
C ALA A 78 5.82 7.04 13.67
N PRO A 79 6.14 7.25 14.96
CA PRO A 79 5.10 7.37 15.98
C PRO A 79 4.19 8.59 15.80
N SER A 80 4.76 9.71 15.34
CA SER A 80 3.99 10.93 15.15
C SER A 80 4.68 11.81 14.12
N LEU A 81 3.96 12.80 13.60
CA LEU A 81 4.56 13.79 12.70
C LEU A 81 5.63 14.59 13.41
N ARG A 82 5.38 14.93 14.67
CA ARG A 82 6.33 15.66 15.47
C ARG A 82 7.65 14.90 15.58
N TYR A 83 7.57 13.60 15.87
CA TYR A 83 8.74 12.76 15.95
C TYR A 83 9.51 12.74 14.63
N LEU A 84 8.80 12.57 13.53
CA LEU A 84 9.41 12.58 12.20
C LEU A 84 10.05 13.93 11.89
N GLY A 85 9.38 15.02 12.26
CA GLY A 85 9.89 16.37 12.03
C GLY A 85 11.15 16.69 12.80
N GLU A 86 11.41 15.96 13.88
CA GLU A 86 12.62 16.14 14.69
C GLU A 86 13.77 15.24 14.25
N MET A 87 13.50 14.33 13.32
CA MET A 87 14.54 13.44 12.80
C MET A 87 15.55 14.20 11.95
N SER A 88 16.79 13.68 11.92
CA SER A 88 17.78 14.14 10.96
C SER A 88 17.32 13.74 9.55
N GLU A 89 17.86 14.39 8.54
CA GLU A 89 17.52 14.08 7.14
C GLU A 89 17.91 12.63 6.82
N GLY A 90 19.03 12.14 7.35
CA GLY A 90 19.43 10.76 7.14
C GLY A 90 18.46 9.76 7.75
N ALA A 91 17.97 10.02 8.96
CA ALA A 91 17.01 9.16 9.63
C ALA A 91 15.67 9.17 8.89
N LEU A 92 15.25 10.35 8.44
CA LEU A 92 13.99 10.49 7.69
C LEU A 92 14.06 9.76 6.36
N ARG A 93 15.23 9.82 5.71
CA ARG A 93 15.46 9.09 4.45
C ARG A 93 15.37 7.59 4.67
N ASN A 94 15.82 7.08 5.80
CA ASN A 94 15.69 5.66 6.13
C ASN A 94 14.22 5.26 6.24
N VAL A 95 13.40 6.11 6.85
CA VAL A 95 11.95 5.87 6.94
C VAL A 95 11.36 5.83 5.54
N GLU A 96 11.73 6.76 4.68
CA GLU A 96 11.26 6.78 3.29
C GLU A 96 11.67 5.53 2.53
N ASN A 97 12.89 5.05 2.74
CA ASN A 97 13.37 3.84 2.07
C ASN A 97 12.58 2.62 2.53
N GLN A 98 12.26 2.54 3.80
CA GLN A 98 11.39 1.47 4.31
C GLN A 98 10.00 1.56 3.68
N TRP A 99 9.45 2.76 3.62
CA TRP A 99 8.15 2.99 3.00
C TRP A 99 8.16 2.56 1.53
N HIS A 100 9.19 2.97 0.81
CA HIS A 100 9.30 2.68 -0.62
C HIS A 100 9.32 1.17 -0.89
N LYS A 101 10.08 0.44 -0.11
CA LYS A 101 10.18 -1.01 -0.22
C LYS A 101 8.81 -1.67 0.00
N ILE A 102 8.09 -1.23 1.01
CA ILE A 102 6.76 -1.75 1.32
C ILE A 102 5.78 -1.40 0.21
N TYR A 103 5.84 -0.17 -0.26
CA TYR A 103 4.96 0.33 -1.32
C TYR A 103 5.13 -0.47 -2.61
N ILE A 104 6.37 -0.69 -3.03
CA ILE A 104 6.67 -1.49 -4.22
C ILE A 104 6.19 -2.93 -4.02
N GLY A 105 6.38 -3.49 -2.83
CA GLY A 105 5.90 -4.84 -2.52
C GLY A 105 4.40 -4.96 -2.70
N TRP A 106 3.64 -3.97 -2.24
CA TRP A 106 2.19 -3.98 -2.40
C TRP A 106 1.75 -3.80 -3.84
N HIS A 107 2.50 -3.01 -4.61
CA HIS A 107 2.23 -2.89 -6.05
C HIS A 107 2.44 -4.22 -6.76
N ALA A 108 3.45 -4.99 -6.37
CA ALA A 108 3.68 -6.30 -6.94
C ALA A 108 2.53 -7.25 -6.62
N ILE A 109 2.02 -7.20 -5.40
CA ILE A 109 0.86 -8.01 -5.00
C ILE A 109 -0.35 -7.62 -5.83
N LEU A 110 -0.60 -6.33 -5.98
CA LEU A 110 -1.72 -5.86 -6.79
C LEU A 110 -1.60 -6.37 -8.24
N GLY A 111 -0.40 -6.31 -8.80
CA GLY A 111 -0.14 -6.83 -10.13
C GLY A 111 -0.46 -8.32 -10.23
N GLN A 112 -0.06 -9.09 -9.24
CA GLN A 112 -0.35 -10.53 -9.21
C GLN A 112 -1.86 -10.81 -9.12
N LEU A 113 -2.57 -10.03 -8.30
CA LEU A 113 -4.02 -10.18 -8.18
C LEU A 113 -4.71 -9.87 -9.50
N LYS A 114 -4.25 -8.84 -10.20
CA LYS A 114 -4.81 -8.49 -11.50
C LYS A 114 -4.54 -9.56 -12.55
N VAL A 115 -3.38 -10.20 -12.50
CA VAL A 115 -3.08 -11.33 -13.37
C VAL A 115 -4.03 -12.50 -13.08
N GLN A 116 -4.26 -12.80 -11.81
CA GLN A 116 -5.21 -13.83 -11.42
C GLN A 116 -6.62 -13.52 -11.93
N GLN A 117 -7.01 -12.26 -11.85
CA GLN A 117 -8.31 -11.82 -12.36
C GLN A 117 -8.43 -12.11 -13.85
N THR A 118 -7.40 -11.81 -14.60
CA THR A 118 -7.37 -12.05 -16.04
C THR A 118 -7.50 -13.55 -16.35
N VAL A 119 -6.78 -14.37 -15.58
CA VAL A 119 -6.78 -15.82 -15.80
C VAL A 119 -8.12 -16.46 -15.45
N THR A 120 -8.78 -15.97 -14.39
CA THR A 120 -10.04 -16.56 -13.92
C THR A 120 -11.27 -15.97 -14.60
N GLU A 121 -11.12 -14.86 -15.32
CA GLU A 121 -12.25 -14.25 -16.00
C GLU A 121 -12.69 -15.05 -17.22
N PRO A 122 -13.91 -14.80 -17.69
CA PRO A 122 -14.44 -15.46 -18.88
C PRO A 122 -13.49 -15.35 -20.07
N LYS A 123 -13.55 -16.33 -20.92
CA LYS A 123 -12.71 -16.39 -22.13
C LYS A 123 -12.73 -15.11 -22.96
N SER A 124 -13.81 -14.38 -22.91
CA SER A 124 -13.94 -13.14 -23.69
C SER A 124 -12.88 -12.12 -23.34
N SER A 125 -12.58 -11.93 -22.05
CA SER A 125 -11.56 -10.99 -21.63
C SER A 125 -10.18 -11.44 -22.08
N PHE A 126 -9.91 -12.72 -21.97
CA PHE A 126 -8.63 -13.29 -22.35
C PHE A 126 -8.43 -13.21 -23.85
N ALA A 127 -9.48 -13.54 -24.61
CA ALA A 127 -9.46 -13.45 -26.07
C ALA A 127 -9.23 -12.03 -26.54
N GLY A 128 -9.86 -11.07 -25.88
CA GLY A 128 -9.68 -9.66 -26.21
C GLY A 128 -8.24 -9.20 -26.02
N LEU A 129 -7.60 -9.67 -24.95
CA LEU A 129 -6.21 -9.35 -24.69
C LEU A 129 -5.31 -9.91 -25.80
N PHE A 130 -5.52 -11.16 -26.18
CA PHE A 130 -4.77 -11.78 -27.26
C PHE A 130 -4.96 -11.05 -28.58
N GLU A 131 -6.17 -10.68 -28.88
CA GLU A 131 -6.45 -9.94 -30.11
C GLU A 131 -5.69 -8.64 -30.16
N ARG A 132 -5.65 -7.92 -29.05
CA ARG A 132 -4.90 -6.68 -28.98
C ARG A 132 -3.42 -6.90 -29.22
N LEU A 133 -2.87 -7.93 -28.61
CA LEU A 133 -1.46 -8.26 -28.78
C LEU A 133 -1.15 -8.68 -30.21
N ALA A 134 -2.05 -9.45 -30.80
CA ALA A 134 -1.86 -9.91 -32.19
C ALA A 134 -1.91 -8.76 -33.20
N ARG A 135 -2.71 -7.74 -32.91
CA ARG A 135 -2.85 -6.58 -33.80
C ARG A 135 -1.72 -5.57 -33.63
N SER A 136 -1.03 -5.64 -32.52
CA SER A 136 0.10 -4.74 -32.33
C SER A 136 1.34 -5.33 -32.96
#